data_6fba18055d1aac32538836bd26de7c0c
#
_entry.id   6fba18055d1aac32538836bd26de7c0c
#
_cell.length_a   1.000
_cell.length_b   1.000
_cell.length_c   1.000
_cell.angle_alpha   90.00
_cell.angle_beta   90.00
_cell.angle_gamma   90.00
#
_symmetry.space_group_name_H-M   'P 1'
#
loop_
_entity.id
_entity.type
_entity.pdbx_description
1 polymer ?
#
loop_
_entity_poly.entity_id
_entity_poly.type
_entity_poly.pdbx_seq_one_letter_code
_entity_poly.pdbx_strand_id
1 'polypeptide(L)'
;MDAVAVDDLVPRVLQGDVRALARVCRFIDDQRPGYRDLLSRLFPHAGSAWVIGITGSPGAGKSTLTDALVSEFRGRGWRVGVVAVDPTSPFTGGAFLGDRIRLQRHFEDPEVFIRSLATRGALGGLSRTTQDTVVAVAAWQAQVVLVETVGVGQDEVDIAQASDTTCVVVAPGMGDDIQATKAGILEAADIFVVNKADRDGADAAVRDLETMLALGALRTARVSPMGSVGHGARTGLSPEPEAGWVPPIVR
;
A
#
# COMPACT_ATOMS: atom_id res chain seq x y z
N MET A 1 -25.11 -4.89 19.64
CA MET A 1 -25.10 -5.66 18.37
C MET A 1 -24.19 -6.82 18.63
N ASP A 2 -24.73 -8.00 18.52
CA ASP A 2 -24.43 -9.18 19.29
C ASP A 2 -23.22 -9.97 18.80
N ALA A 3 -22.56 -10.73 19.67
CA ALA A 3 -21.51 -11.70 19.37
C ALA A 3 -21.88 -12.61 18.18
N VAL A 4 -23.18 -12.89 18.02
CA VAL A 4 -23.76 -13.65 16.88
C VAL A 4 -23.45 -13.01 15.52
N ALA A 5 -23.34 -11.67 15.42
CA ALA A 5 -23.05 -11.00 14.15
C ALA A 5 -21.58 -11.17 13.72
N VAL A 6 -20.64 -11.29 14.67
CA VAL A 6 -19.23 -11.54 14.39
C VAL A 6 -19.00 -12.97 13.94
N ASP A 7 -19.69 -13.93 14.57
CA ASP A 7 -19.57 -15.35 14.23
C ASP A 7 -20.01 -15.69 12.81
N ASP A 8 -20.99 -14.97 12.29
CA ASP A 8 -21.50 -15.13 10.90
C ASP A 8 -20.57 -14.46 9.86
N LEU A 9 -19.87 -13.37 10.22
CA LEU A 9 -19.07 -12.59 9.25
C LEU A 9 -17.79 -13.32 8.81
N VAL A 10 -17.07 -13.97 9.72
CA VAL A 10 -15.78 -14.61 9.41
C VAL A 10 -15.93 -15.69 8.33
N PRO A 11 -16.83 -16.70 8.49
CA PRO A 11 -17.00 -17.73 7.46
C PRO A 11 -17.37 -17.15 6.09
N ARG A 12 -18.19 -16.10 6.07
CA ARG A 12 -18.63 -15.47 4.83
C ARG A 12 -17.50 -14.73 4.12
N VAL A 13 -16.65 -14.02 4.87
CA VAL A 13 -15.45 -13.40 4.29
C VAL A 13 -14.56 -14.46 3.67
N LEU A 14 -14.30 -15.56 4.38
CA LEU A 14 -13.49 -16.67 3.89
C LEU A 14 -14.09 -17.38 2.67
N GLN A 15 -15.41 -17.26 2.46
CA GLN A 15 -16.10 -17.75 1.26
C GLN A 15 -16.15 -16.73 0.11
N GLY A 16 -15.52 -15.56 0.28
CA GLY A 16 -15.45 -14.52 -0.76
C GLY A 16 -16.67 -13.57 -0.78
N ASP A 17 -17.46 -13.47 0.29
CA ASP A 17 -18.59 -12.55 0.36
C ASP A 17 -18.10 -11.10 0.56
N VAL A 18 -18.16 -10.31 -0.53
CA VAL A 18 -17.82 -8.88 -0.55
C VAL A 18 -18.63 -8.06 0.45
N ARG A 19 -19.90 -8.38 0.67
CA ARG A 19 -20.77 -7.65 1.60
C ARG A 19 -20.36 -7.92 3.05
N ALA A 20 -19.94 -9.14 3.35
CA ALA A 20 -19.39 -9.50 4.65
C ALA A 20 -18.06 -8.75 4.87
N LEU A 21 -17.17 -8.74 3.89
CA LEU A 21 -15.91 -7.98 3.94
C LEU A 21 -16.17 -6.48 4.19
N ALA A 22 -17.09 -5.86 3.45
CA ALA A 22 -17.43 -4.45 3.64
C ALA A 22 -17.92 -4.14 5.06
N ARG A 23 -18.68 -5.07 5.68
CA ARG A 23 -19.11 -4.95 7.08
C ARG A 23 -17.93 -5.09 8.04
N VAL A 24 -17.04 -6.05 7.82
CA VAL A 24 -15.81 -6.23 8.61
C VAL A 24 -14.97 -4.97 8.57
N CYS A 25 -14.70 -4.41 7.38
CA CYS A 25 -13.96 -3.16 7.24
C CYS A 25 -14.62 -2.00 8.01
N ARG A 26 -15.95 -1.93 8.04
CA ARG A 26 -16.65 -0.93 8.84
C ARG A 26 -16.48 -1.16 10.34
N PHE A 27 -16.46 -2.41 10.81
CA PHE A 27 -16.19 -2.72 12.21
C PHE A 27 -14.79 -2.27 12.64
N ILE A 28 -13.81 -2.48 11.76
CA ILE A 28 -12.42 -2.05 11.96
C ILE A 28 -12.37 -0.51 12.02
N ASP A 29 -12.96 0.18 11.05
CA ASP A 29 -12.99 1.63 10.95
C ASP A 29 -13.60 2.31 12.19
N ASP A 30 -14.73 1.76 12.65
CA ASP A 30 -15.47 2.27 13.79
C ASP A 30 -14.86 1.78 15.12
N GLN A 31 -13.83 0.94 15.10
CA GLN A 31 -13.20 0.27 16.26
C GLN A 31 -14.25 -0.34 17.22
N ARG A 32 -15.26 -1.00 16.65
CA ARG A 32 -16.39 -1.54 17.43
C ARG A 32 -15.93 -2.63 18.39
N PRO A 33 -16.61 -2.79 19.54
CA PRO A 33 -16.32 -3.90 20.45
C PRO A 33 -16.33 -5.24 19.72
N GLY A 34 -15.28 -6.06 19.94
CA GLY A 34 -15.12 -7.36 19.28
C GLY A 34 -14.39 -7.35 17.93
N TYR A 35 -14.00 -6.18 17.39
CA TYR A 35 -13.28 -6.14 16.11
C TYR A 35 -11.93 -6.86 16.16
N ARG A 36 -11.24 -6.84 17.30
CA ARG A 36 -9.96 -7.55 17.48
C ARG A 36 -10.10 -9.06 17.47
N ASP A 37 -11.17 -9.57 18.06
CA ASP A 37 -11.49 -11.00 18.01
C ASP A 37 -11.78 -11.43 16.57
N LEU A 38 -12.57 -10.63 15.84
CA LEU A 38 -12.85 -10.84 14.43
C LEU A 38 -11.56 -10.87 13.60
N LEU A 39 -10.63 -9.92 13.83
CA LEU A 39 -9.34 -9.89 13.15
C LEU A 39 -8.46 -11.10 13.50
N SER A 40 -8.41 -11.50 14.76
CA SER A 40 -7.63 -12.66 15.21
C SER A 40 -8.07 -13.94 14.51
N ARG A 41 -9.34 -14.07 14.16
CA ARG A 41 -9.92 -15.21 13.41
C ARG A 41 -9.67 -15.11 11.89
N LEU A 42 -9.53 -13.92 11.33
CA LEU A 42 -9.20 -13.71 9.93
C LEU A 42 -7.69 -13.81 9.65
N PHE A 43 -6.87 -13.39 10.60
CA PHE A 43 -5.41 -13.29 10.45
C PHE A 43 -4.73 -14.59 9.92
N PRO A 44 -5.08 -15.80 10.40
CA PRO A 44 -4.48 -17.05 9.88
C PRO A 44 -4.73 -17.28 8.38
N HIS A 45 -5.70 -16.60 7.79
CA HIS A 45 -6.11 -16.75 6.40
C HIS A 45 -5.58 -15.62 5.49
N ALA A 46 -4.86 -14.65 6.04
CA ALA A 46 -4.38 -13.47 5.30
C ALA A 46 -3.00 -13.67 4.63
N GLY A 47 -2.26 -14.74 4.97
CA GLY A 47 -0.84 -14.89 4.63
C GLY A 47 -0.54 -15.25 3.16
N SER A 48 -1.54 -15.41 2.29
CA SER A 48 -1.34 -15.79 0.88
C SER A 48 -1.46 -14.62 -0.12
N ALA A 49 -1.90 -13.45 0.34
CA ALA A 49 -2.05 -12.28 -0.52
C ALA A 49 -0.72 -11.55 -0.69
N TRP A 50 -0.40 -11.16 -1.91
CA TRP A 50 0.73 -10.29 -2.20
C TRP A 50 0.31 -8.82 -1.97
N VAL A 51 0.90 -8.15 -0.99
CA VAL A 51 0.60 -6.76 -0.65
C VAL A 51 1.58 -5.83 -1.37
N ILE A 52 1.06 -4.99 -2.27
CA ILE A 52 1.84 -4.03 -3.05
C ILE A 52 1.50 -2.62 -2.57
N GLY A 53 2.51 -1.93 -2.03
CA GLY A 53 2.44 -0.53 -1.66
C GLY A 53 2.72 0.39 -2.86
N ILE A 54 1.87 1.39 -3.07
CA ILE A 54 2.04 2.39 -4.14
C ILE A 54 2.11 3.77 -3.51
N THR A 55 3.28 4.40 -3.60
CA THR A 55 3.55 5.71 -3.03
C THR A 55 4.24 6.62 -4.04
N GLY A 56 4.53 7.87 -3.66
CA GLY A 56 5.18 8.87 -4.51
C GLY A 56 4.43 10.19 -4.51
N SER A 57 5.00 11.23 -5.12
CA SER A 57 4.51 12.60 -5.10
C SER A 57 3.06 12.76 -5.56
N PRO A 58 2.33 13.75 -5.04
CA PRO A 58 1.00 14.09 -5.54
C PRO A 58 1.05 14.39 -7.05
N GLY A 59 0.07 13.88 -7.80
CA GLY A 59 0.04 14.09 -9.25
C GLY A 59 0.98 13.21 -10.07
N ALA A 60 1.83 12.36 -9.48
CA ALA A 60 2.68 11.42 -10.20
C ALA A 60 1.90 10.36 -11.00
N GLY A 61 0.62 10.14 -10.67
CA GLY A 61 -0.26 9.21 -11.39
C GLY A 61 -0.43 7.86 -10.71
N LYS A 62 -0.25 7.79 -9.40
CA LYS A 62 -0.43 6.59 -8.59
C LYS A 62 -1.76 5.89 -8.85
N SER A 63 -2.87 6.61 -8.76
CA SER A 63 -4.21 6.05 -8.98
C SER A 63 -4.43 5.54 -10.42
N THR A 64 -3.75 6.13 -11.40
CA THR A 64 -3.76 5.63 -12.79
C THR A 64 -3.00 4.32 -12.90
N LEU A 65 -1.85 4.22 -12.23
CA LEU A 65 -1.09 2.98 -12.13
C LEU A 65 -1.88 1.90 -11.39
N THR A 66 -2.50 2.26 -10.25
CA THR A 66 -3.37 1.35 -9.50
C THR A 66 -4.49 0.79 -10.37
N ASP A 67 -5.17 1.65 -11.14
CA ASP A 67 -6.24 1.24 -12.07
C ASP A 67 -5.75 0.30 -13.17
N ALA A 68 -4.56 0.55 -13.72
CA ALA A 68 -3.94 -0.32 -14.72
C ALA A 68 -3.55 -1.68 -14.11
N LEU A 69 -2.98 -1.69 -12.91
CA LEU A 69 -2.62 -2.91 -12.18
C LEU A 69 -3.86 -3.75 -11.82
N VAL A 70 -4.95 -3.13 -11.36
CA VAL A 70 -6.22 -3.84 -11.13
C VAL A 70 -6.66 -4.55 -12.42
N SER A 71 -6.63 -3.84 -13.55
CA SER A 71 -7.02 -4.42 -14.85
C SER A 71 -6.13 -5.60 -15.26
N GLU A 72 -4.82 -5.47 -15.08
CA GLU A 72 -3.85 -6.51 -15.40
C GLU A 72 -4.04 -7.75 -14.54
N PHE A 73 -4.17 -7.59 -13.21
CA PHE A 73 -4.39 -8.72 -12.30
C PHE A 73 -5.75 -9.38 -12.53
N ARG A 74 -6.80 -8.58 -12.83
CA ARG A 74 -8.10 -9.13 -13.22
C ARG A 74 -8.03 -9.89 -14.54
N GLY A 75 -7.23 -9.42 -15.49
CA GLY A 75 -6.96 -10.14 -16.74
C GLY A 75 -6.32 -11.52 -16.52
N ARG A 76 -5.60 -11.70 -15.42
CA ARG A 76 -5.03 -12.99 -14.98
C ARG A 76 -6.02 -13.84 -14.17
N GLY A 77 -7.24 -13.37 -13.95
CA GLY A 77 -8.26 -14.04 -13.14
C GLY A 77 -8.04 -13.89 -11.62
N TRP A 78 -7.18 -12.97 -11.17
CA TRP A 78 -6.89 -12.78 -9.75
C TRP A 78 -7.94 -11.90 -9.09
N ARG A 79 -8.28 -12.23 -7.85
CA ARG A 79 -9.08 -11.38 -6.97
C ARG A 79 -8.21 -10.28 -6.41
N VAL A 80 -8.68 -9.04 -6.50
CA VAL A 80 -7.90 -7.84 -6.20
C VAL A 80 -8.56 -7.02 -5.10
N GLY A 81 -7.80 -6.70 -4.06
CA GLY A 81 -8.16 -5.68 -3.09
C GLY A 81 -7.45 -4.36 -3.37
N VAL A 82 -8.13 -3.24 -3.18
CA VAL A 82 -7.54 -1.89 -3.21
C VAL A 82 -7.88 -1.17 -1.92
N VAL A 83 -6.86 -0.73 -1.20
CA VAL A 83 -6.96 0.08 0.00
C VAL A 83 -6.32 1.44 -0.29
N ALA A 84 -7.14 2.45 -0.55
CA ALA A 84 -6.69 3.82 -0.78
C ALA A 84 -6.68 4.59 0.55
N VAL A 85 -5.53 5.13 0.93
CA VAL A 85 -5.35 5.89 2.16
C VAL A 85 -5.31 7.38 1.82
N ASP A 86 -6.40 8.08 2.14
CA ASP A 86 -6.58 9.49 1.86
C ASP A 86 -6.37 10.36 3.10
N PRO A 87 -5.88 11.61 2.95
CA PRO A 87 -5.92 12.55 4.06
C PRO A 87 -7.38 12.77 4.50
N THR A 88 -7.54 12.94 5.80
CA THR A 88 -8.86 13.23 6.37
C THR A 88 -9.39 14.55 5.84
N SER A 89 -10.58 14.55 5.25
CA SER A 89 -11.27 15.76 4.86
C SER A 89 -11.56 16.63 6.11
N PRO A 90 -11.11 17.90 6.15
CA PRO A 90 -11.36 18.77 7.30
C PRO A 90 -12.85 19.09 7.47
N PHE A 91 -13.68 18.86 6.43
CA PHE A 91 -15.11 19.18 6.47
C PHE A 91 -15.99 17.98 6.84
N THR A 92 -15.63 16.77 6.42
CA THR A 92 -16.48 15.59 6.60
C THR A 92 -15.89 14.56 7.55
N GLY A 93 -14.60 14.68 7.90
CA GLY A 93 -13.86 13.68 8.68
C GLY A 93 -13.67 12.32 7.97
N GLY A 94 -14.08 12.23 6.70
CA GLY A 94 -13.95 11.03 5.86
C GLY A 94 -12.86 11.18 4.80
N ALA A 95 -12.60 10.10 4.05
CA ALA A 95 -11.69 10.10 2.92
C ALA A 95 -12.19 10.99 1.77
N PHE A 96 -11.28 11.59 1.02
CA PHE A 96 -11.62 12.35 -0.18
C PHE A 96 -12.19 11.40 -1.26
N LEU A 97 -13.33 11.76 -1.85
CA LEU A 97 -14.03 10.94 -2.86
C LEU A 97 -13.29 10.84 -4.22
N GLY A 98 -12.22 11.62 -4.42
CA GLY A 98 -11.57 11.76 -5.72
C GLY A 98 -11.00 10.46 -6.30
N ASP A 99 -10.46 9.57 -5.46
CA ASP A 99 -9.83 8.34 -5.93
C ASP A 99 -10.86 7.25 -6.28
N ARG A 100 -12.03 7.27 -5.64
CA ARG A 100 -13.13 6.38 -6.02
C ARG A 100 -13.60 6.60 -7.46
N ILE A 101 -13.60 7.84 -7.94
CA ILE A 101 -14.05 8.16 -9.30
C ILE A 101 -13.13 7.50 -10.34
N ARG A 102 -11.83 7.39 -10.07
CA ARG A 102 -10.86 6.83 -11.01
C ARG A 102 -10.96 5.31 -11.16
N LEU A 103 -11.43 4.61 -10.12
CA LEU A 103 -11.58 3.15 -10.10
C LEU A 103 -13.03 2.70 -10.40
N GLN A 104 -13.91 3.60 -10.86
CA GLN A 104 -15.35 3.31 -11.06
C GLN A 104 -15.61 2.12 -11.98
N ARG A 105 -14.77 1.91 -13.00
CA ARG A 105 -14.93 0.80 -13.95
C ARG A 105 -14.83 -0.59 -13.31
N HIS A 106 -14.25 -0.67 -12.10
CA HIS A 106 -14.08 -1.93 -11.37
C HIS A 106 -15.15 -2.17 -10.31
N PHE A 107 -16.08 -1.22 -10.08
CA PHE A 107 -17.08 -1.35 -9.00
C PHE A 107 -18.10 -2.46 -9.24
N GLU A 108 -18.32 -2.84 -10.48
CA GLU A 108 -19.25 -3.91 -10.84
C GLU A 108 -18.57 -5.29 -10.88
N ASP A 109 -17.24 -5.36 -10.78
CA ASP A 109 -16.51 -6.64 -10.75
C ASP A 109 -16.57 -7.24 -9.32
N PRO A 110 -17.26 -8.40 -9.14
CA PRO A 110 -17.38 -9.03 -7.82
C PRO A 110 -16.06 -9.52 -7.23
N GLU A 111 -15.02 -9.64 -8.06
CA GLU A 111 -13.69 -10.07 -7.66
C GLU A 111 -12.75 -8.87 -7.39
N VAL A 112 -13.29 -7.65 -7.34
CA VAL A 112 -12.56 -6.44 -6.97
C VAL A 112 -13.20 -5.80 -5.74
N PHE A 113 -12.41 -5.58 -4.69
CA PHE A 113 -12.84 -4.84 -3.50
C PHE A 113 -12.06 -3.55 -3.36
N ILE A 114 -12.76 -2.41 -3.27
CA ILE A 114 -12.14 -1.08 -3.13
C ILE A 114 -12.60 -0.43 -1.84
N ARG A 115 -11.65 -0.02 -1.02
CA ARG A 115 -11.89 0.70 0.23
C ARG A 115 -11.02 1.94 0.33
N SER A 116 -11.65 3.12 0.53
CA SER A 116 -10.92 4.33 0.91
C SER A 116 -10.99 4.50 2.42
N LEU A 117 -9.85 4.79 3.03
CA LEU A 117 -9.66 5.04 4.45
C LEU A 117 -9.16 6.47 4.65
N ALA A 118 -9.67 7.15 5.67
CA ALA A 118 -9.14 8.45 6.08
C ALA A 118 -8.02 8.25 7.13
N THR A 119 -6.95 9.04 7.06
CA THR A 119 -5.84 8.97 8.01
C THR A 119 -6.23 9.35 9.45
N ARG A 120 -7.39 9.99 9.65
CA ARG A 120 -7.99 10.41 10.94
C ARG A 120 -6.99 11.04 11.92
N GLY A 121 -6.05 11.85 11.40
CA GLY A 121 -5.09 12.58 12.23
C GLY A 121 -3.93 11.74 12.79
N ALA A 122 -3.71 10.52 12.29
CA ALA A 122 -2.46 9.81 12.52
C ALA A 122 -1.34 10.64 11.89
N LEU A 123 -0.57 11.32 12.73
CA LEU A 123 0.64 12.04 12.34
C LEU A 123 1.74 11.00 12.11
N GLY A 124 1.92 10.62 10.84
CA GLY A 124 2.96 9.69 10.41
C GLY A 124 2.54 8.23 10.60
N GLY A 125 2.25 7.59 9.50
CA GLY A 125 2.08 6.16 9.41
C GLY A 125 0.76 5.67 8.85
N LEU A 126 0.84 4.51 8.19
CA LEU A 126 -0.36 3.73 7.90
C LEU A 126 -1.06 3.47 9.22
N SER A 127 -2.24 4.03 9.39
CA SER A 127 -3.02 3.86 10.60
C SER A 127 -3.19 2.35 10.87
N ARG A 128 -3.24 1.97 12.15
CA ARG A 128 -3.54 0.57 12.54
C ARG A 128 -4.77 0.05 11.80
N THR A 129 -5.75 0.91 11.57
CA THR A 129 -6.97 0.61 10.81
C THR A 129 -6.65 0.19 9.37
N THR A 130 -5.63 0.77 8.74
CA THR A 130 -5.19 0.38 7.39
C THR A 130 -4.61 -1.03 7.38
N GLN A 131 -3.68 -1.33 8.31
CA GLN A 131 -3.08 -2.67 8.43
C GLN A 131 -4.16 -3.72 8.74
N ASP A 132 -5.06 -3.44 9.68
CA ASP A 132 -6.17 -4.31 10.02
C ASP A 132 -7.12 -4.54 8.83
N THR A 133 -7.32 -3.51 7.99
CA THR A 133 -8.12 -3.62 6.76
C THR A 133 -7.42 -4.47 5.71
N VAL A 134 -6.10 -4.32 5.53
CA VAL A 134 -5.31 -5.17 4.63
C VAL A 134 -5.42 -6.63 5.02
N VAL A 135 -5.33 -6.96 6.32
CA VAL A 135 -5.54 -8.33 6.82
C VAL A 135 -6.92 -8.87 6.46
N ALA A 136 -7.97 -8.07 6.64
CA ALA A 136 -9.34 -8.48 6.31
C ALA A 136 -9.53 -8.72 4.79
N VAL A 137 -8.93 -7.86 3.96
CA VAL A 137 -8.98 -7.98 2.49
C VAL A 137 -8.18 -9.19 2.01
N ALA A 138 -7.00 -9.43 2.58
CA ALA A 138 -6.21 -10.62 2.29
C ALA A 138 -6.95 -11.92 2.67
N ALA A 139 -7.60 -11.94 3.84
CA ALA A 139 -8.41 -13.08 4.28
C ALA A 139 -9.64 -13.34 3.39
N TRP A 140 -10.12 -12.35 2.64
CA TRP A 140 -11.18 -12.49 1.63
C TRP A 140 -10.70 -13.26 0.38
N GLN A 141 -9.51 -13.90 0.46
CA GLN A 141 -8.88 -14.66 -0.62
C GLN A 141 -8.44 -13.79 -1.81
N ALA A 142 -8.14 -12.51 -1.58
CA ALA A 142 -7.45 -11.71 -2.58
C ALA A 142 -6.06 -12.31 -2.86
N GLN A 143 -5.67 -12.46 -4.13
CA GLN A 143 -4.31 -12.83 -4.51
C GLN A 143 -3.37 -11.63 -4.42
N VAL A 144 -3.91 -10.43 -4.58
CA VAL A 144 -3.15 -9.17 -4.46
C VAL A 144 -3.95 -8.11 -3.73
N VAL A 145 -3.27 -7.35 -2.87
CA VAL A 145 -3.83 -6.16 -2.21
C VAL A 145 -2.96 -4.97 -2.58
N LEU A 146 -3.52 -4.01 -3.30
CA LEU A 146 -2.87 -2.75 -3.63
C LEU A 146 -3.18 -1.73 -2.53
N VAL A 147 -2.15 -1.18 -1.91
CA VAL A 147 -2.27 -0.12 -0.89
C VAL A 147 -1.72 1.17 -1.47
N GLU A 148 -2.60 2.13 -1.76
CA GLU A 148 -2.22 3.42 -2.34
C GLU A 148 -2.26 4.53 -1.30
N THR A 149 -1.18 5.34 -1.21
CA THR A 149 -1.13 6.53 -0.36
C THR A 149 -1.26 7.81 -1.19
N VAL A 150 -1.70 8.89 -0.54
CA VAL A 150 -1.90 10.19 -1.23
C VAL A 150 -0.59 10.90 -1.54
N GLY A 151 0.53 10.48 -0.95
CA GLY A 151 1.85 11.06 -1.23
C GLY A 151 2.10 12.39 -0.50
N VAL A 152 1.49 12.58 0.67
CA VAL A 152 1.76 13.73 1.54
C VAL A 152 2.22 13.26 2.91
N GLY A 153 3.48 13.46 3.25
CA GLY A 153 3.98 13.24 4.60
C GLY A 153 4.84 12.01 4.81
N GLN A 154 4.80 11.43 6.01
CA GLN A 154 5.62 10.28 6.44
C GLN A 154 5.01 8.92 6.05
N ASP A 155 3.82 8.91 5.46
CA ASP A 155 3.08 7.71 5.06
C ASP A 155 3.85 6.84 4.06
N GLU A 156 4.85 7.42 3.42
CA GLU A 156 5.70 6.78 2.40
C GLU A 156 6.63 5.70 2.99
N VAL A 157 7.14 5.90 4.21
CA VAL A 157 8.00 4.92 4.89
C VAL A 157 7.15 3.81 5.51
N ASP A 158 5.96 4.17 5.97
CA ASP A 158 5.10 3.21 6.66
C ASP A 158 4.43 2.23 5.70
N ILE A 159 4.22 2.65 4.45
CA ILE A 159 3.72 1.73 3.41
C ILE A 159 4.72 0.61 3.14
N ALA A 160 6.02 0.91 3.17
CA ALA A 160 7.07 -0.09 2.98
C ALA A 160 7.08 -1.14 4.10
N GLN A 161 6.69 -0.76 5.32
CA GLN A 161 6.60 -1.71 6.44
C GLN A 161 5.34 -2.59 6.38
N ALA A 162 4.35 -2.17 5.61
CA ALA A 162 3.04 -2.82 5.52
C ALA A 162 2.83 -3.58 4.20
N SER A 163 3.80 -3.54 3.29
CA SER A 163 3.73 -4.19 1.98
C SER A 163 4.90 -5.16 1.76
N ASP A 164 4.67 -6.16 0.92
CA ASP A 164 5.70 -7.12 0.47
C ASP A 164 6.54 -6.52 -0.66
N THR A 165 5.97 -5.55 -1.39
CA THR A 165 6.65 -4.84 -2.47
C THR A 165 6.20 -3.38 -2.46
N THR A 166 7.15 -2.45 -2.46
CA THR A 166 6.90 -1.01 -2.49
C THR A 166 7.26 -0.42 -3.83
N CYS A 167 6.26 0.13 -4.53
CA CYS A 167 6.41 0.86 -5.77
C CYS A 167 6.42 2.37 -5.50
N VAL A 168 7.51 3.05 -5.82
CA VAL A 168 7.63 4.52 -5.73
C VAL A 168 7.40 5.12 -7.11
N VAL A 169 6.31 5.87 -7.25
CA VAL A 169 5.91 6.49 -8.52
C VAL A 169 6.39 7.92 -8.59
N VAL A 170 7.13 8.24 -9.64
CA VAL A 170 7.61 9.59 -9.97
C VAL A 170 7.12 10.00 -11.36
N ALA A 171 7.12 11.30 -11.67
CA ALA A 171 6.79 11.82 -12.99
C ALA A 171 7.80 12.85 -13.45
N PRO A 172 8.00 13.05 -14.78
CA PRO A 172 8.84 14.11 -15.32
C PRO A 172 8.43 15.48 -14.82
N GLY A 173 9.42 16.36 -14.57
CA GLY A 173 9.19 17.72 -14.07
C GLY A 173 9.02 17.85 -12.57
N MET A 174 9.15 16.77 -11.81
CA MET A 174 9.12 16.73 -10.35
C MET A 174 10.53 16.58 -9.75
N GLY A 175 11.56 17.17 -10.36
CA GLY A 175 12.96 17.02 -9.95
C GLY A 175 13.22 17.50 -8.52
N ASP A 176 12.58 18.57 -8.08
CA ASP A 176 12.66 19.05 -6.70
C ASP A 176 12.00 18.07 -5.72
N ASP A 177 10.92 17.42 -6.13
CA ASP A 177 10.25 16.39 -5.34
C ASP A 177 11.11 15.11 -5.24
N ILE A 178 11.82 14.74 -6.31
CA ILE A 178 12.77 13.62 -6.28
C ILE A 178 13.93 13.92 -5.32
N GLN A 179 14.44 15.14 -5.32
CA GLN A 179 15.48 15.58 -4.37
C GLN A 179 14.95 15.76 -2.95
N ALA A 180 13.70 16.21 -2.80
CA ALA A 180 12.99 16.27 -1.53
C ALA A 180 12.48 14.90 -1.06
N THR A 181 12.48 13.90 -1.94
CA THR A 181 12.18 12.52 -1.60
C THR A 181 13.19 12.07 -0.56
N LYS A 182 12.76 12.07 0.70
CA LYS A 182 13.60 11.81 1.87
C LYS A 182 14.35 10.51 1.69
N ALA A 183 15.58 10.45 2.15
CA ALA A 183 16.45 9.26 2.09
C ALA A 183 15.73 7.95 2.47
N GLY A 184 14.72 8.00 3.36
CA GLY A 184 13.93 6.86 3.76
C GLY A 184 13.07 6.23 2.65
N ILE A 185 12.62 6.96 1.64
CA ILE A 185 11.84 6.39 0.51
C ILE A 185 12.74 5.60 -0.43
N LEU A 186 13.97 6.08 -0.63
CA LEU A 186 14.95 5.38 -1.46
C LEU A 186 15.36 4.04 -0.86
N GLU A 187 15.45 3.99 0.47
CA GLU A 187 15.76 2.77 1.22
C GLU A 187 14.56 1.81 1.31
N ALA A 188 13.35 2.35 1.09
CA ALA A 188 12.10 1.62 1.23
C ALA A 188 11.53 1.12 -0.11
N ALA A 189 12.06 1.60 -1.25
CA ALA A 189 11.56 1.24 -2.57
C ALA A 189 12.11 -0.11 -3.04
N ASP A 190 11.22 -0.98 -3.52
CA ASP A 190 11.59 -2.19 -4.25
C ASP A 190 11.58 -1.95 -5.76
N ILE A 191 10.75 -1.00 -6.24
CA ILE A 191 10.61 -0.65 -7.66
C ILE A 191 10.38 0.86 -7.78
N PHE A 192 11.08 1.51 -8.72
CA PHE A 192 10.76 2.87 -9.15
C PHE A 192 9.96 2.85 -10.46
N VAL A 193 8.88 3.62 -10.50
CA VAL A 193 8.04 3.76 -11.70
C VAL A 193 8.11 5.21 -12.18
N VAL A 194 8.74 5.45 -13.32
CA VAL A 194 8.70 6.76 -14.01
C VAL A 194 7.46 6.80 -14.87
N ASN A 195 6.36 7.26 -14.28
CA ASN A 195 5.07 7.39 -14.96
C ASN A 195 5.05 8.63 -15.87
N LYS A 196 4.11 8.70 -16.82
CA LYS A 196 4.04 9.77 -17.84
C LYS A 196 5.35 9.89 -18.65
N ALA A 197 5.93 8.74 -18.99
CA ALA A 197 7.19 8.65 -19.72
C ALA A 197 7.08 9.14 -21.18
N ASP A 198 5.87 9.41 -21.64
CA ASP A 198 5.53 10.09 -22.89
C ASP A 198 5.84 11.61 -22.86
N ARG A 199 6.10 12.17 -21.70
CA ARG A 199 6.40 13.61 -21.53
C ARG A 199 7.89 13.90 -21.60
N ASP A 200 8.20 15.13 -22.01
CA ASP A 200 9.57 15.64 -21.96
C ASP A 200 10.13 15.57 -20.54
N GLY A 201 11.41 15.19 -20.42
CA GLY A 201 12.10 15.06 -19.14
C GLY A 201 12.04 13.66 -18.49
N ALA A 202 11.39 12.68 -19.11
CA ALA A 202 11.35 11.30 -18.59
C ALA A 202 12.76 10.69 -18.45
N ASP A 203 13.62 10.89 -19.46
CA ASP A 203 15.03 10.44 -19.41
C ASP A 203 15.85 11.17 -18.33
N ALA A 204 15.54 12.43 -18.03
CA ALA A 204 16.18 13.14 -16.93
C ALA A 204 15.77 12.53 -15.58
N ALA A 205 14.49 12.28 -15.37
CA ALA A 205 13.99 11.64 -14.14
C ALA A 205 14.63 10.26 -13.90
N VAL A 206 14.81 9.46 -14.96
CA VAL A 206 15.50 8.16 -14.86
C VAL A 206 16.96 8.36 -14.43
N ARG A 207 17.70 9.27 -15.08
CA ARG A 207 19.10 9.55 -14.71
C ARG A 207 19.26 10.08 -13.28
N ASP A 208 18.33 10.88 -12.81
CA ASP A 208 18.32 11.40 -11.45
C ASP A 208 18.14 10.24 -10.45
N LEU A 209 17.20 9.32 -10.70
CA LEU A 209 17.01 8.12 -9.89
C LEU A 209 18.24 7.21 -9.90
N GLU A 210 18.82 6.94 -11.07
CA GLU A 210 20.05 6.13 -11.20
C GLU A 210 21.21 6.74 -10.39
N THR A 211 21.37 8.07 -10.48
CA THR A 211 22.39 8.79 -9.71
C THR A 211 22.16 8.66 -8.21
N MET A 212 20.92 8.80 -7.76
CA MET A 212 20.55 8.67 -6.35
C MET A 212 20.76 7.26 -5.82
N LEU A 213 20.40 6.23 -6.58
CA LEU A 213 20.63 4.83 -6.23
C LEU A 213 22.13 4.51 -6.13
N ALA A 214 22.93 5.01 -7.07
CA ALA A 214 24.40 4.85 -7.03
C ALA A 214 25.02 5.50 -5.79
N LEU A 215 24.55 6.69 -5.39
CA LEU A 215 24.99 7.38 -4.17
C LEU A 215 24.53 6.65 -2.89
N GLY A 216 23.34 6.09 -2.89
CA GLY A 216 22.80 5.29 -1.79
C GLY A 216 23.63 4.01 -1.57
N ALA A 217 23.93 3.28 -2.64
CA ALA A 217 24.76 2.08 -2.59
C ALA A 217 26.19 2.35 -2.05
N LEU A 218 26.77 3.51 -2.39
CA LEU A 218 28.07 3.93 -1.86
C LEU A 218 28.03 4.24 -0.35
N ARG A 219 26.91 4.72 0.16
CA ARG A 219 26.72 5.02 1.60
C ARG A 219 26.55 3.73 2.40
N THR A 220 25.74 2.79 1.93
CA THR A 220 25.56 1.48 2.58
C THR A 220 26.84 0.66 2.59
N ALA A 221 27.62 0.69 1.53
CA ALA A 221 28.95 0.04 1.49
C ALA A 221 29.96 0.63 2.50
N ARG A 222 29.79 1.88 2.93
CA ARG A 222 30.65 2.55 3.93
C ARG A 222 30.21 2.36 5.38
N VAL A 223 29.01 1.88 5.62
CA VAL A 223 28.40 1.74 6.96
C VAL A 223 28.36 0.29 7.45
N SER A 224 29.00 -0.67 6.79
CA SER A 224 29.28 -1.95 7.42
C SER A 224 30.50 -1.81 8.28
N PRO A 225 30.36 -1.65 9.60
CA PRO A 225 30.65 -2.74 10.51
C PRO A 225 29.99 -2.67 11.89
N MET A 226 30.03 -3.78 12.55
CA MET A 226 29.86 -4.00 13.98
C MET A 226 28.43 -3.99 14.53
N GLY A 227 27.90 -5.21 14.64
CA GLY A 227 27.12 -5.60 15.81
C GLY A 227 25.78 -4.88 15.99
N SER A 228 24.78 -5.16 15.21
CA SER A 228 23.41 -4.85 15.62
C SER A 228 22.95 -5.87 16.65
N VAL A 229 22.90 -5.41 17.90
CA VAL A 229 22.18 -6.06 19.00
C VAL A 229 20.70 -6.08 18.63
N GLY A 230 20.11 -7.27 18.63
CA GLY A 230 18.76 -7.51 18.20
C GLY A 230 17.71 -6.67 18.92
N HIS A 231 16.78 -6.16 18.16
CA HIS A 231 15.48 -5.71 18.67
C HIS A 231 14.37 -6.43 17.91
N GLY A 232 13.63 -7.20 18.69
CA GLY A 232 12.23 -7.53 18.61
C GLY A 232 11.71 -8.16 17.30
N ALA A 233 11.35 -9.42 17.41
CA ALA A 233 10.61 -10.26 16.48
C ALA A 233 9.70 -9.49 15.50
N ARG A 234 10.17 -9.35 14.26
CA ARG A 234 9.30 -9.16 13.09
C ARG A 234 8.63 -10.51 12.85
N THR A 235 7.32 -10.54 12.91
CA THR A 235 6.53 -11.65 12.42
C THR A 235 6.85 -11.79 10.93
N GLY A 236 7.53 -12.88 10.59
CA GLY A 236 8.19 -13.09 9.31
C GLY A 236 7.25 -13.09 8.11
N LEU A 237 7.29 -12.04 7.32
CA LEU A 237 6.70 -12.00 5.98
C LEU A 237 7.46 -11.06 5.02
N SER A 238 8.53 -10.42 5.44
CA SER A 238 9.40 -9.72 4.48
C SER A 238 10.80 -10.27 4.62
N PRO A 239 11.37 -10.92 3.61
CA PRO A 239 12.80 -11.18 3.59
C PRO A 239 13.51 -9.83 3.68
N GLU A 240 14.53 -9.72 4.54
CA GLU A 240 15.43 -8.58 4.48
C GLU A 240 15.91 -8.43 3.04
N PRO A 241 16.04 -7.20 2.49
CA PRO A 241 16.57 -7.04 1.16
C PRO A 241 17.92 -7.73 1.11
N GLU A 242 18.07 -8.69 0.20
CA GLU A 242 19.34 -9.38 0.00
C GLU A 242 20.41 -8.33 -0.24
N ALA A 243 21.54 -8.47 0.43
CA ALA A 243 22.67 -7.57 0.26
C ALA A 243 23.05 -7.52 -1.22
N GLY A 244 22.67 -6.43 -1.92
CA GLY A 244 22.91 -6.27 -3.36
C GLY A 244 21.66 -6.03 -4.22
N TRP A 245 20.42 -6.04 -3.66
CA TRP A 245 19.25 -5.66 -4.43
C TRP A 245 19.31 -4.19 -4.86
N VAL A 246 19.24 -3.95 -6.14
CA VAL A 246 19.11 -2.61 -6.73
C VAL A 246 17.71 -2.48 -7.30
N PRO A 247 16.87 -1.56 -6.78
CA PRO A 247 15.53 -1.38 -7.28
C PRO A 247 15.51 -1.08 -8.79
N PRO A 248 14.76 -1.83 -9.60
CA PRO A 248 14.60 -1.52 -11.01
C PRO A 248 13.83 -0.22 -11.21
N ILE A 249 14.18 0.51 -12.28
CA ILE A 249 13.47 1.68 -12.74
C ILE A 249 12.70 1.28 -14.00
N VAL A 250 11.35 1.34 -13.94
CA VAL A 250 10.44 1.03 -15.05
C VAL A 250 9.74 2.30 -15.55
N ARG A 251 9.29 2.27 -16.84
CA ARG A 251 8.58 3.39 -17.48
C ARG A 251 7.20 2.97 -17.95
#